data_0587ad12488c59a90df8087e7a6dc3ac
#
_entry.id   0587ad12488c59a90df8087e7a6dc3ac
#
_cell.length_a   1.000
_cell.length_b   1.000
_cell.length_c   1.000
_cell.angle_alpha   90.00
_cell.angle_beta   90.00
_cell.angle_gamma   90.00
#
_symmetry.space_group_name_H-M   'P 1'
#
loop_
_entity.id
_entity.type
_entity.pdbx_description
1 polymer ?
#
loop_
_entity_poly.entity_id
_entity_poly.type
_entity_poly.pdbx_seq_one_letter_code
_entity_poly.pdbx_strand_id
1 'polypeptide(L)'
;PQLVCVAVDGDAAHRAELAKQWANADLVVTSYDLLRRDEERYAEQAFYACILDEAQAIKNHTTQKYKAVCKVRSRVRFALTGTPVENRLGELWSIFSFLMPGYLPPYKSFCSRFEKPIVQEEDQTAVRRLNQLTGPFILRRMKADVLKELPPKTENVYRIELEEEQRKLYLAAVVDAREKLRAAKPEDKMAVFAVLMRLREICCDPRLIADN
;
A
#
# COMPACT_ATOMS: atom_id res chain seq x y z
N PRO A 1 10.42 -11.65 -31.33
CA PRO A 1 10.26 -12.87 -30.55
C PRO A 1 8.95 -12.79 -29.79
N GLN A 2 8.14 -13.85 -29.89
CA GLN A 2 6.91 -13.95 -29.09
C GLN A 2 7.29 -14.54 -27.74
N LEU A 3 7.03 -13.83 -26.63
CA LEU A 3 7.22 -14.33 -25.29
C LEU A 3 6.09 -15.31 -24.93
N VAL A 4 6.44 -16.44 -24.35
CA VAL A 4 5.48 -17.39 -23.78
C VAL A 4 5.07 -16.90 -22.39
N CYS A 5 3.82 -16.47 -22.27
CA CYS A 5 3.29 -15.91 -21.01
C CYS A 5 2.27 -16.88 -20.41
N VAL A 6 2.44 -17.20 -19.12
CA VAL A 6 1.50 -17.96 -18.32
C VAL A 6 0.83 -17.02 -17.29
N ALA A 7 -0.45 -16.76 -17.47
CA ALA A 7 -1.26 -16.04 -16.47
C ALA A 7 -1.86 -17.04 -15.49
N VAL A 8 -1.60 -16.85 -14.20
CA VAL A 8 -2.06 -17.75 -13.13
C VAL A 8 -3.41 -17.25 -12.62
N ASP A 9 -4.46 -18.06 -12.82
CA ASP A 9 -5.84 -17.75 -12.41
C ASP A 9 -6.61 -19.02 -11.99
N GLY A 10 -7.89 -18.88 -11.74
CA GLY A 10 -8.80 -19.99 -11.49
C GLY A 10 -8.68 -20.63 -10.10
N ASP A 11 -9.18 -21.86 -10.00
CA ASP A 11 -9.17 -22.66 -8.79
C ASP A 11 -7.80 -23.33 -8.51
N ALA A 12 -7.67 -24.01 -7.38
CA ALA A 12 -6.40 -24.61 -6.99
C ALA A 12 -5.91 -25.73 -7.92
N ALA A 13 -6.85 -26.49 -8.53
CA ALA A 13 -6.50 -27.55 -9.46
C ALA A 13 -6.02 -26.98 -10.79
N HIS A 14 -6.70 -25.98 -11.31
CA HIS A 14 -6.30 -25.28 -12.53
C HIS A 14 -4.92 -24.61 -12.37
N ARG A 15 -4.67 -23.94 -11.25
CA ARG A 15 -3.36 -23.31 -10.97
C ARG A 15 -2.23 -24.35 -10.83
N ALA A 16 -2.54 -25.56 -10.35
CA ALA A 16 -1.57 -26.65 -10.31
C ALA A 16 -1.16 -27.11 -11.72
N GLU A 17 -2.09 -27.16 -12.66
CA GLU A 17 -1.77 -27.48 -14.06
C GLU A 17 -0.98 -26.36 -14.74
N LEU A 18 -1.35 -25.08 -14.51
CA LEU A 18 -0.60 -23.94 -15.01
C LEU A 18 0.86 -23.93 -14.49
N ALA A 19 1.07 -24.33 -13.25
CA ALA A 19 2.41 -24.37 -12.66
C ALA A 19 3.36 -25.35 -13.38
N LYS A 20 2.84 -26.42 -14.00
CA LYS A 20 3.65 -27.35 -14.81
C LYS A 20 4.25 -26.70 -16.06
N GLN A 21 3.65 -25.59 -16.51
CA GLN A 21 4.08 -24.87 -17.70
C GLN A 21 5.16 -23.83 -17.41
N TRP A 22 5.44 -23.50 -16.13
CA TRP A 22 6.38 -22.44 -15.75
C TRP A 22 7.80 -22.68 -16.24
N ALA A 23 8.23 -23.95 -16.32
CA ALA A 23 9.58 -24.31 -16.80
C ALA A 23 9.84 -23.89 -18.26
N ASN A 24 8.77 -23.76 -19.05
CA ASN A 24 8.83 -23.40 -20.48
C ASN A 24 8.30 -21.99 -20.74
N ALA A 25 7.94 -21.24 -19.72
CA ALA A 25 7.41 -19.89 -19.81
C ALA A 25 8.52 -18.84 -19.69
N ASP A 26 8.45 -17.81 -20.53
CA ASP A 26 9.32 -16.64 -20.41
C ASP A 26 8.80 -15.68 -19.31
N LEU A 27 7.49 -15.67 -19.10
CA LEU A 27 6.82 -14.80 -18.14
C LEU A 27 5.70 -15.54 -17.41
N VAL A 28 5.70 -15.45 -16.08
CA VAL A 28 4.62 -15.93 -15.22
C VAL A 28 3.98 -14.71 -14.54
N VAL A 29 2.70 -14.47 -14.79
CA VAL A 29 1.93 -13.35 -14.22
C VAL A 29 0.96 -13.88 -13.18
N THR A 30 0.96 -13.29 -11.99
CA THR A 30 0.08 -13.69 -10.88
C THR A 30 -0.34 -12.50 -10.03
N SER A 31 -1.36 -12.66 -9.22
CA SER A 31 -1.73 -11.67 -8.20
C SER A 31 -1.08 -11.97 -6.85
N TYR A 32 -0.96 -10.95 -6.00
CA TYR A 32 -0.45 -11.12 -4.64
C TYR A 32 -1.25 -12.14 -3.81
N ASP A 33 -2.56 -12.21 -4.02
CA ASP A 33 -3.42 -13.12 -3.28
C ASP A 33 -3.27 -14.57 -3.75
N LEU A 34 -3.10 -14.81 -5.04
CA LEU A 34 -2.83 -16.14 -5.58
C LEU A 34 -1.43 -16.62 -5.22
N LEU A 35 -0.42 -15.74 -5.30
CA LEU A 35 0.93 -16.05 -4.85
C LEU A 35 0.93 -16.47 -3.36
N ARG A 36 0.20 -15.75 -2.50
CA ARG A 36 0.09 -16.10 -1.09
C ARG A 36 -0.60 -17.46 -0.86
N ARG A 37 -1.60 -17.81 -1.68
CA ARG A 37 -2.31 -19.09 -1.57
C ARG A 37 -1.44 -20.28 -1.96
N ASP A 38 -0.58 -20.09 -2.97
CA ASP A 38 0.26 -21.13 -3.54
C ASP A 38 1.76 -20.88 -3.22
N GLU A 39 2.08 -20.23 -2.09
CA GLU A 39 3.41 -19.72 -1.77
C GLU A 39 4.53 -20.80 -1.84
N GLU A 40 4.22 -22.04 -1.51
CA GLU A 40 5.16 -23.16 -1.55
C GLU A 40 5.64 -23.44 -2.97
N ARG A 41 4.73 -23.44 -3.96
CA ARG A 41 5.07 -23.65 -5.37
C ARG A 41 6.01 -22.57 -5.89
N TYR A 42 5.73 -21.31 -5.54
CA TYR A 42 6.61 -20.19 -5.94
C TYR A 42 7.97 -20.24 -5.23
N ALA A 43 8.02 -20.76 -4.00
CA ALA A 43 9.27 -20.92 -3.26
C ALA A 43 10.15 -22.05 -3.83
N GLU A 44 9.56 -23.08 -4.41
CA GLU A 44 10.28 -24.21 -5.05
C GLU A 44 10.87 -23.82 -6.40
N GLN A 45 10.21 -22.91 -7.13
CA GLN A 45 10.65 -22.48 -8.46
C GLN A 45 11.72 -21.38 -8.36
N ALA A 46 12.79 -21.51 -9.16
CA ALA A 46 13.79 -20.45 -9.31
C ALA A 46 13.44 -19.58 -10.52
N PHE A 47 13.23 -18.28 -10.27
CA PHE A 47 12.98 -17.29 -11.31
C PHE A 47 14.24 -16.48 -11.59
N TYR A 48 14.41 -15.99 -12.81
CA TYR A 48 15.46 -15.02 -13.12
C TYR A 48 15.18 -13.67 -12.48
N ALA A 49 13.96 -13.16 -12.67
CA ALA A 49 13.51 -11.88 -12.13
C ALA A 49 12.16 -12.01 -11.41
N CYS A 50 11.98 -11.27 -10.33
CA CYS A 50 10.70 -11.05 -9.68
C CYS A 50 10.40 -9.56 -9.73
N ILE A 51 9.29 -9.19 -10.40
CA ILE A 51 8.86 -7.81 -10.58
C ILE A 51 7.53 -7.65 -9.84
N LEU A 52 7.49 -6.75 -8.87
CA LEU A 52 6.27 -6.39 -8.15
C LEU A 52 5.70 -5.12 -8.76
N ASP A 53 4.50 -5.20 -9.30
CA ASP A 53 3.72 -4.01 -9.61
C ASP A 53 2.85 -3.63 -8.41
N GLU A 54 2.57 -2.33 -8.24
CA GLU A 54 1.87 -1.79 -7.07
C GLU A 54 2.47 -2.32 -5.74
N ALA A 55 3.81 -2.18 -5.61
CA ALA A 55 4.57 -2.74 -4.49
C ALA A 55 4.14 -2.23 -3.10
N GLN A 56 3.30 -1.19 -3.00
CA GLN A 56 2.66 -0.82 -1.74
C GLN A 56 1.81 -1.96 -1.13
N ALA A 57 1.44 -2.97 -1.91
CA ALA A 57 0.78 -4.17 -1.41
C ALA A 57 1.60 -4.91 -0.33
N ILE A 58 2.93 -4.74 -0.34
CA ILE A 58 3.87 -5.33 0.63
C ILE A 58 4.46 -4.32 1.61
N LYS A 59 3.90 -3.12 1.74
CA LYS A 59 4.38 -2.06 2.62
C LYS A 59 4.46 -2.42 4.10
N ASN A 60 3.69 -3.41 4.53
CA ASN A 60 3.71 -3.91 5.90
C ASN A 60 4.37 -5.30 5.96
N HIS A 61 5.58 -5.36 6.52
CA HIS A 61 6.40 -6.56 6.65
C HIS A 61 5.77 -7.66 7.54
N THR A 62 4.73 -7.34 8.32
CA THR A 62 4.05 -8.34 9.16
C THR A 62 2.99 -9.13 8.42
N THR A 63 2.55 -8.66 7.26
CA THR A 63 1.46 -9.29 6.48
C THR A 63 1.88 -10.61 5.83
N GLN A 64 0.90 -11.48 5.61
CA GLN A 64 1.12 -12.73 4.90
C GLN A 64 1.53 -12.51 3.44
N LYS A 65 1.02 -11.44 2.78
CA LYS A 65 1.42 -11.07 1.41
C LYS A 65 2.91 -10.77 1.34
N TYR A 66 3.43 -9.96 2.25
CA TYR A 66 4.87 -9.67 2.34
C TYR A 66 5.69 -10.96 2.53
N LYS A 67 5.30 -11.80 3.49
CA LYS A 67 6.00 -13.04 3.80
C LYS A 67 6.05 -13.99 2.60
N ALA A 68 4.93 -14.15 1.90
CA ALA A 68 4.84 -14.99 0.72
C ALA A 68 5.73 -14.49 -0.43
N VAL A 69 5.69 -13.19 -0.70
CA VAL A 69 6.53 -12.58 -1.75
C VAL A 69 8.02 -12.73 -1.45
N CYS A 70 8.43 -12.59 -0.18
CA CYS A 70 9.83 -12.76 0.21
C CYS A 70 10.35 -14.20 0.05
N LYS A 71 9.46 -15.20 0.01
CA LYS A 71 9.83 -16.62 -0.24
C LYS A 71 10.15 -16.91 -1.70
N VAL A 72 9.70 -16.05 -2.63
CA VAL A 72 9.99 -16.23 -4.07
C VAL A 72 11.49 -16.15 -4.32
N ARG A 73 12.04 -17.21 -4.90
CA ARG A 73 13.45 -17.31 -5.24
C ARG A 73 13.71 -16.67 -6.59
N SER A 74 14.44 -15.57 -6.61
CA SER A 74 14.80 -14.87 -7.84
C SER A 74 16.20 -14.26 -7.76
N ARG A 75 16.87 -14.16 -8.91
CA ARG A 75 18.22 -13.60 -9.02
C ARG A 75 18.21 -12.08 -8.90
N VAL A 76 17.21 -11.45 -9.52
CA VAL A 76 17.01 -9.99 -9.46
C VAL A 76 15.59 -9.67 -9.04
N ARG A 77 15.40 -8.52 -8.40
CA ARG A 77 14.10 -8.08 -7.89
C ARG A 77 13.86 -6.62 -8.22
N PHE A 78 12.65 -6.33 -8.65
CA PHE A 78 12.17 -4.96 -8.93
C PHE A 78 10.86 -4.71 -8.21
N ALA A 79 10.65 -3.47 -7.82
CA ALA A 79 9.40 -3.01 -7.23
C ALA A 79 8.96 -1.72 -7.94
N LEU A 80 7.78 -1.75 -8.53
CA LEU A 80 7.14 -0.62 -9.17
C LEU A 80 6.04 -0.09 -8.25
N THR A 81 6.01 1.19 -8.01
CA THR A 81 4.97 1.83 -7.19
C THR A 81 4.80 3.28 -7.55
N GLY A 82 3.57 3.76 -7.62
CA GLY A 82 3.27 5.18 -7.77
C GLY A 82 3.54 5.99 -6.49
N THR A 83 3.58 5.31 -5.34
CA THR A 83 3.68 5.92 -4.00
C THR A 83 4.68 5.16 -3.13
N PRO A 84 6.00 5.42 -3.29
CA PRO A 84 7.04 4.61 -2.63
C PRO A 84 7.05 4.73 -1.10
N VAL A 85 6.63 5.88 -0.57
CA VAL A 85 6.48 6.13 0.87
C VAL A 85 5.28 7.05 1.06
N GLU A 86 4.16 6.51 1.55
CA GLU A 86 2.97 7.32 1.81
C GLU A 86 2.98 7.90 3.23
N ASN A 87 3.23 7.05 4.24
CA ASN A 87 2.96 7.45 5.61
C ASN A 87 4.08 7.11 6.61
N ARG A 88 4.94 6.14 6.33
CA ARG A 88 5.95 5.65 7.30
C ARG A 88 7.21 5.15 6.62
N LEU A 89 8.36 5.43 7.25
CA LEU A 89 9.66 4.91 6.80
C LEU A 89 9.75 3.36 6.86
N GLY A 90 8.94 2.73 7.71
CA GLY A 90 8.78 1.28 7.74
C GLY A 90 8.26 0.69 6.42
N GLU A 91 7.50 1.45 5.62
CA GLU A 91 7.06 1.02 4.28
C GLU A 91 8.26 0.92 3.32
N LEU A 92 9.14 1.91 3.33
CA LEU A 92 10.39 1.89 2.58
C LEU A 92 11.25 0.69 2.99
N TRP A 93 11.39 0.45 4.30
CA TRP A 93 12.13 -0.69 4.82
C TRP A 93 11.57 -2.02 4.28
N SER A 94 10.26 -2.19 4.26
CA SER A 94 9.60 -3.40 3.77
C SER A 94 9.93 -3.66 2.29
N ILE A 95 9.84 -2.64 1.44
CA ILE A 95 10.16 -2.74 0.02
C ILE A 95 11.65 -3.07 -0.16
N PHE A 96 12.55 -2.38 0.53
CA PHE A 96 13.99 -2.65 0.45
C PHE A 96 14.38 -4.02 0.98
N SER A 97 13.71 -4.51 2.01
CA SER A 97 13.94 -5.86 2.55
C SER A 97 13.53 -6.95 1.56
N PHE A 98 12.51 -6.69 0.71
CA PHE A 98 12.21 -7.56 -0.43
C PHE A 98 13.27 -7.42 -1.53
N LEU A 99 13.60 -6.20 -1.96
CA LEU A 99 14.52 -5.95 -3.07
C LEU A 99 15.92 -6.51 -2.81
N MET A 100 16.47 -6.22 -1.65
CA MET A 100 17.84 -6.51 -1.24
C MET A 100 17.86 -7.02 0.21
N PRO A 101 17.58 -8.29 0.43
CA PRO A 101 17.58 -8.87 1.78
C PRO A 101 18.90 -8.65 2.51
N GLY A 102 18.85 -8.06 3.71
CA GLY A 102 20.03 -7.77 4.53
C GLY A 102 20.77 -6.47 4.19
N TYR A 103 20.39 -5.74 3.16
CA TYR A 103 20.99 -4.45 2.82
C TYR A 103 20.72 -3.37 3.87
N LEU A 104 19.48 -3.18 4.27
CA LEU A 104 19.12 -2.36 5.42
C LEU A 104 19.21 -3.18 6.71
N PRO A 105 19.50 -2.55 7.86
CA PRO A 105 19.58 -3.27 9.12
C PRO A 105 18.22 -3.91 9.48
N PRO A 106 18.19 -4.90 10.39
CA PRO A 106 16.94 -5.49 10.88
C PRO A 106 15.96 -4.42 11.33
N TYR A 107 14.66 -4.65 11.15
CA TYR A 107 13.60 -3.63 11.33
C TYR A 107 13.70 -2.89 12.67
N LYS A 108 13.95 -3.59 13.78
CA LYS A 108 14.11 -2.98 15.10
C LYS A 108 15.26 -1.96 15.14
N SER A 109 16.39 -2.31 14.51
CA SER A 109 17.56 -1.42 14.40
C SER A 109 17.32 -0.28 13.39
N PHE A 110 16.55 -0.53 12.33
CA PHE A 110 16.13 0.51 11.40
C PHE A 110 15.24 1.55 12.07
N CYS A 111 14.28 1.12 12.87
CA CYS A 111 13.44 2.05 13.65
C CYS A 111 14.25 2.92 14.60
N SER A 112 15.23 2.35 15.31
CA SER A 112 16.05 3.14 16.26
C SER A 112 17.04 4.08 15.58
N ARG A 113 17.58 3.70 14.40
CA ARG A 113 18.62 4.49 13.70
C ARG A 113 18.06 5.52 12.71
N PHE A 114 16.86 5.28 12.17
CA PHE A 114 16.28 6.11 11.12
C PHE A 114 14.86 6.57 11.45
N GLU A 115 13.91 5.67 11.70
CA GLU A 115 12.50 6.05 11.81
C GLU A 115 12.25 6.99 13.00
N LYS A 116 12.73 6.66 14.20
CA LYS A 116 12.56 7.51 15.38
C LYS A 116 13.29 8.85 15.26
N PRO A 117 14.59 8.89 14.93
CA PRO A 117 15.29 10.17 14.77
C PRO A 117 14.66 11.07 13.71
N ILE A 118 14.25 10.51 12.57
CA ILE A 118 13.67 11.29 11.48
C ILE A 118 12.26 11.81 11.83
N VAL A 119 11.39 10.95 12.42
CA VAL A 119 9.99 11.29 12.64
C VAL A 119 9.76 12.06 13.94
N GLN A 120 10.53 11.76 15.01
CA GLN A 120 10.35 12.35 16.33
C GLN A 120 11.30 13.51 16.61
N GLU A 121 12.52 13.46 16.07
CA GLU A 121 13.60 14.40 16.37
C GLU A 121 13.95 15.28 15.16
N GLU A 122 13.30 15.06 14.00
CA GLU A 122 13.55 15.78 12.75
C GLU A 122 15.04 15.79 12.33
N ASP A 123 15.78 14.73 12.68
CA ASP A 123 17.22 14.61 12.45
C ASP A 123 17.56 14.55 10.95
N GLN A 124 18.06 15.68 10.44
CA GLN A 124 18.49 15.82 9.03
C GLN A 124 19.71 14.96 8.70
N THR A 125 20.51 14.58 9.69
CA THR A 125 21.67 13.69 9.47
C THR A 125 21.20 12.27 9.20
N ALA A 126 20.20 11.79 9.94
CA ALA A 126 19.56 10.50 9.70
C ALA A 126 18.87 10.46 8.32
N VAL A 127 18.18 11.55 7.93
CA VAL A 127 17.58 11.70 6.58
C VAL A 127 18.64 11.57 5.49
N ARG A 128 19.75 12.32 5.59
CA ARG A 128 20.83 12.28 4.60
C ARG A 128 21.44 10.88 4.48
N ARG A 129 21.68 10.23 5.61
CA ARG A 129 22.21 8.86 5.64
C ARG A 129 21.28 7.85 4.98
N LEU A 130 19.98 7.91 5.27
CA LEU A 130 19.00 7.04 4.65
C LEU A 130 18.94 7.27 3.15
N ASN A 131 18.91 8.53 2.71
CA ASN A 131 18.90 8.89 1.30
C ASN A 131 20.17 8.44 0.56
N GLN A 132 21.34 8.50 1.19
CA GLN A 132 22.58 7.98 0.62
C GLN A 132 22.53 6.45 0.41
N LEU A 133 21.90 5.72 1.34
CA LEU A 133 21.74 4.28 1.23
C LEU A 133 20.70 3.89 0.16
N THR A 134 19.57 4.58 0.11
CA THR A 134 18.42 4.15 -0.71
C THR A 134 18.36 4.84 -2.07
N GLY A 135 18.84 6.07 -2.18
CA GLY A 135 18.75 6.89 -3.37
C GLY A 135 19.31 6.26 -4.65
N PRO A 136 20.47 5.59 -4.63
CA PRO A 136 21.02 4.93 -5.83
C PRO A 136 20.12 3.85 -6.44
N PHE A 137 19.16 3.31 -5.67
CA PHE A 137 18.26 2.23 -6.08
C PHE A 137 16.85 2.69 -6.37
N ILE A 138 16.57 4.00 -6.24
CA ILE A 138 15.24 4.58 -6.46
C ILE A 138 15.28 5.44 -7.72
N LEU A 139 14.42 5.08 -8.68
CA LEU A 139 14.18 5.91 -9.86
C LEU A 139 12.75 6.48 -9.78
N ARG A 140 12.65 7.80 -9.57
CA ARG A 140 11.36 8.50 -9.57
C ARG A 140 11.26 9.45 -10.75
N ARG A 141 10.17 9.37 -11.49
CA ARG A 141 9.83 10.29 -12.58
C ARG A 141 8.48 10.93 -12.30
N MET A 142 8.42 12.25 -12.32
CA MET A 142 7.15 12.96 -12.20
C MET A 142 6.47 13.00 -13.57
N LYS A 143 5.13 12.89 -13.59
CA LYS A 143 4.36 12.98 -14.85
C LYS A 143 4.64 14.27 -15.61
N ALA A 144 4.77 15.38 -14.88
CA ALA A 144 5.07 16.71 -15.47
C ALA A 144 6.42 16.74 -16.20
N ASP A 145 7.41 15.94 -15.76
CA ASP A 145 8.74 15.94 -16.36
C ASP A 145 8.81 15.12 -17.66
N VAL A 146 7.96 14.08 -17.75
CA VAL A 146 8.00 13.09 -18.83
C VAL A 146 6.93 13.35 -19.89
N LEU A 147 5.72 13.74 -19.48
CA LEU A 147 4.55 13.89 -20.34
C LEU A 147 4.26 15.37 -20.57
N LYS A 148 5.10 16.03 -21.36
CA LYS A 148 4.97 17.46 -21.70
C LYS A 148 3.71 17.79 -22.53
N GLU A 149 3.11 16.78 -23.15
CA GLU A 149 1.90 16.93 -23.98
C GLU A 149 0.60 16.89 -23.16
N LEU A 150 0.66 16.50 -21.88
CA LEU A 150 -0.53 16.50 -21.05
C LEU A 150 -0.94 17.92 -20.68
N PRO A 151 -2.23 18.25 -20.82
CA PRO A 151 -2.75 19.52 -20.34
C PRO A 151 -2.55 19.64 -18.82
N PRO A 152 -2.45 20.88 -18.29
CA PRO A 152 -2.32 21.07 -16.85
C PRO A 152 -3.52 20.47 -16.11
N LYS A 153 -3.26 19.87 -14.93
CA LYS A 153 -4.32 19.34 -14.07
C LYS A 153 -5.24 20.48 -13.65
N THR A 154 -6.52 20.37 -13.98
CA THR A 154 -7.56 21.31 -13.52
C THR A 154 -8.27 20.67 -12.31
N GLU A 155 -8.28 21.38 -11.19
CA GLU A 155 -9.02 20.97 -9.99
C GLU A 155 -10.23 21.88 -9.84
N ASN A 156 -11.43 21.30 -9.97
CA ASN A 156 -12.68 21.99 -9.75
C ASN A 156 -13.23 21.59 -8.38
N VAL A 157 -13.47 22.58 -7.51
CA VAL A 157 -14.08 22.36 -6.20
C VAL A 157 -15.55 22.74 -6.30
N TYR A 158 -16.41 21.74 -6.24
CA TYR A 158 -17.86 21.94 -6.17
C TYR A 158 -18.29 21.97 -4.71
N ARG A 159 -18.89 23.10 -4.28
CA ARG A 159 -19.52 23.22 -2.97
C ARG A 159 -21.01 23.05 -3.16
N ILE A 160 -21.56 22.03 -2.51
CA ILE A 160 -22.98 21.70 -2.57
C ILE A 160 -23.56 21.98 -1.17
N GLU A 161 -24.68 22.70 -1.13
CA GLU A 161 -25.42 22.90 0.11
C GLU A 161 -26.30 21.68 0.38
N LEU A 162 -26.35 21.27 1.64
CA LEU A 162 -27.23 20.18 2.07
C LEU A 162 -28.70 20.66 2.02
N GLU A 163 -29.60 19.77 1.59
CA GLU A 163 -31.04 20.00 1.69
C GLU A 163 -31.46 20.21 3.14
N GLU A 164 -32.59 20.91 3.37
CA GLU A 164 -32.97 21.38 4.70
C GLU A 164 -33.12 20.23 5.70
N GLU A 165 -33.72 19.10 5.32
CA GLU A 165 -33.88 17.93 6.16
C GLU A 165 -32.52 17.26 6.46
N GLN A 166 -31.68 17.12 5.43
CA GLN A 166 -30.33 16.57 5.54
C GLN A 166 -29.47 17.45 6.47
N ARG A 167 -29.59 18.75 6.36
CA ARG A 167 -28.88 19.69 7.22
C ARG A 167 -29.30 19.59 8.69
N LYS A 168 -30.59 19.40 8.96
CA LYS A 168 -31.12 19.18 10.33
C LYS A 168 -30.52 17.90 10.92
N LEU A 169 -30.52 16.80 10.16
CA LEU A 169 -29.91 15.52 10.57
C LEU A 169 -28.40 15.66 10.82
N TYR A 170 -27.70 16.36 9.95
CA TYR A 170 -26.27 16.61 10.10
C TYR A 170 -25.98 17.40 11.38
N LEU A 171 -26.69 18.47 11.65
CA LEU A 171 -26.51 19.28 12.86
C LEU A 171 -26.83 18.49 14.14
N ALA A 172 -27.89 17.69 14.14
CA ALA A 172 -28.20 16.80 15.27
C ALA A 172 -27.08 15.79 15.52
N ALA A 173 -26.56 15.18 14.44
CA ALA A 173 -25.43 14.25 14.52
C ALA A 173 -24.15 14.92 15.02
N VAL A 174 -23.90 16.18 14.67
CA VAL A 174 -22.74 16.94 15.20
C VAL A 174 -22.86 17.18 16.70
N VAL A 175 -24.08 17.48 17.21
CA VAL A 175 -24.30 17.65 18.66
C VAL A 175 -24.04 16.35 19.41
N ASP A 176 -24.64 15.23 18.96
CA ASP A 176 -24.45 13.89 19.52
C ASP A 176 -22.95 13.48 19.47
N ALA A 177 -22.29 13.76 18.36
CA ALA A 177 -20.87 13.51 18.18
C ALA A 177 -19.98 14.27 19.19
N ARG A 178 -20.30 15.53 19.47
CA ARG A 178 -19.55 16.33 20.46
C ARG A 178 -19.70 15.76 21.86
N GLU A 179 -20.88 15.29 22.22
CA GLU A 179 -21.11 14.64 23.52
C GLU A 179 -20.35 13.32 23.64
N LYS A 180 -20.44 12.46 22.62
CA LYS A 180 -19.71 11.19 22.56
C LYS A 180 -18.20 11.38 22.64
N LEU A 181 -17.66 12.35 21.90
CA LEU A 181 -16.22 12.62 21.91
C LEU A 181 -15.74 13.25 23.23
N ARG A 182 -16.59 14.01 23.94
CA ARG A 182 -16.27 14.51 25.28
C ARG A 182 -16.22 13.40 26.32
N ALA A 183 -17.06 12.36 26.15
CA ALA A 183 -17.11 11.20 27.05
C ALA A 183 -16.04 10.15 26.69
N ALA A 184 -15.53 10.15 25.46
CA ALA A 184 -14.52 9.22 25.00
C ALA A 184 -13.11 9.58 25.54
N LYS A 185 -12.26 8.57 25.73
CA LYS A 185 -10.86 8.81 26.08
C LYS A 185 -10.12 9.43 24.89
N PRO A 186 -9.11 10.31 25.12
CA PRO A 186 -8.35 10.96 24.05
C PRO A 186 -7.69 9.99 23.06
N GLU A 187 -7.51 8.73 23.45
CA GLU A 187 -6.87 7.68 22.66
C GLU A 187 -7.84 6.87 21.80
N ASP A 188 -9.15 7.06 21.96
CA ASP A 188 -10.17 6.30 21.24
C ASP A 188 -10.39 6.82 19.82
N LYS A 189 -9.43 6.48 18.95
CA LYS A 189 -9.47 6.80 17.52
C LYS A 189 -10.66 6.16 16.80
N MET A 190 -11.19 5.04 17.32
CA MET A 190 -12.33 4.37 16.72
C MET A 190 -13.63 5.15 16.92
N ALA A 191 -13.82 5.77 18.09
CA ALA A 191 -14.96 6.66 18.33
C ALA A 191 -14.94 7.86 17.38
N VAL A 192 -13.77 8.48 17.18
CA VAL A 192 -13.62 9.59 16.22
C VAL A 192 -13.93 9.13 14.79
N PHE A 193 -13.43 7.98 14.40
CA PHE A 193 -13.68 7.43 13.07
C PHE A 193 -15.15 7.11 12.83
N ALA A 194 -15.84 6.49 13.79
CA ALA A 194 -17.26 6.18 13.71
C ALA A 194 -18.11 7.45 13.54
N VAL A 195 -17.77 8.51 14.27
CA VAL A 195 -18.43 9.82 14.13
C VAL A 195 -18.24 10.40 12.73
N LEU A 196 -17.00 10.40 12.21
CA LEU A 196 -16.71 10.91 10.87
C LEU A 196 -17.42 10.12 9.77
N MET A 197 -17.50 8.79 9.92
CA MET A 197 -18.22 7.93 8.98
C MET A 197 -19.71 8.28 8.98
N ARG A 198 -20.32 8.40 10.14
CA ARG A 198 -21.75 8.77 10.25
C ARG A 198 -22.06 10.13 9.63
N LEU A 199 -21.23 11.14 9.88
CA LEU A 199 -21.39 12.45 9.26
C LEU A 199 -21.25 12.39 7.73
N ARG A 200 -20.32 11.57 7.23
CA ARG A 200 -20.16 11.34 5.80
C ARG A 200 -21.37 10.64 5.19
N GLU A 201 -21.92 9.64 5.84
CA GLU A 201 -23.13 8.93 5.41
C GLU A 201 -24.31 9.89 5.28
N ILE A 202 -24.52 10.79 6.24
CA ILE A 202 -25.56 11.84 6.16
C ILE A 202 -25.32 12.72 4.92
N CYS A 203 -24.10 13.12 4.64
CA CYS A 203 -23.78 13.93 3.47
C CYS A 203 -23.99 13.20 2.15
N CYS A 204 -23.83 11.88 2.11
CA CYS A 204 -24.04 11.09 0.91
C CYS A 204 -25.54 10.83 0.65
N ASP A 205 -26.23 10.25 1.63
CA ASP A 205 -27.66 9.96 1.57
C ASP A 205 -28.20 9.75 3.00
N PRO A 206 -29.16 10.56 3.46
CA PRO A 206 -29.75 10.44 4.80
C PRO A 206 -30.36 9.06 5.09
N ARG A 207 -30.81 8.33 4.06
CA ARG A 207 -31.39 6.99 4.19
C ARG A 207 -30.40 5.95 4.70
N LEU A 208 -29.09 6.14 4.50
CA LEU A 208 -28.06 5.25 5.02
C LEU A 208 -28.02 5.18 6.57
N ILE A 209 -28.68 6.11 7.26
CA ILE A 209 -28.73 6.16 8.73
C ILE A 209 -30.06 5.68 9.27
N ALA A 210 -31.12 5.72 8.46
CA ALA A 210 -32.47 5.34 8.88
C ALA A 210 -32.63 3.82 9.06
N ASP A 211 -31.76 3.00 8.48
CA ASP A 211 -31.82 1.54 8.45
C ASP A 211 -30.86 0.86 9.46
N ASN A 212 -30.25 1.63 10.40
CA ASN A 212 -29.34 1.08 11.43
C ASN A 212 -29.78 1.43 12.84
#